data_9f3336fe228fc7edbb7ee5c2dac9bd2e
#
_entry.id   9f3336fe228fc7edbb7ee5c2dac9bd2e
#
_cell.length_a   1.000
_cell.length_b   1.000
_cell.length_c   1.000
_cell.angle_alpha   90.00
_cell.angle_beta   90.00
_cell.angle_gamma   90.00
#
_symmetry.space_group_name_H-M   'P 1'
#
loop_
_entity.id
_entity.type
_entity.pdbx_description
1 polymer ?
#
loop_
_entity_poly.entity_id
_entity_poly.type
_entity_poly.pdbx_seq_one_letter_code
_entity_poly.pdbx_strand_id
1 'polypeptide(L)'
;MIETIKYGGDRYPLHQAIGNAAQFAIPYAKHYCKGIGYDVGCMKKEWSFPDSYPIDLAFDDGYHALKFPLEFQVDYIFSSHCLEHIHEWVDVLEYWYDNLKVGGVLFLYLPHYNQEYWRPWNNRKHLNIFTP
;
A
#
# COMPACT_ATOMS: atom_id res chain seq x y z
N MET A 1 7.44 15.57 17.68
CA MET A 1 8.64 15.30 16.82
C MET A 1 8.49 13.92 16.23
N ILE A 2 8.74 13.73 14.92
CA ILE A 2 8.67 12.41 14.28
C ILE A 2 9.94 11.64 14.60
N GLU A 3 9.79 10.44 15.19
CA GLU A 3 10.92 9.55 15.42
C GLU A 3 11.50 9.07 14.07
N THR A 4 12.83 9.04 13.98
CA THR A 4 13.54 8.66 12.76
C THR A 4 14.63 7.65 13.03
N ILE A 5 14.90 6.79 12.05
CA ILE A 5 16.10 5.96 11.96
C ILE A 5 17.08 6.56 10.96
N LYS A 6 18.36 6.33 11.14
CA LYS A 6 19.40 6.73 10.20
C LYS A 6 19.85 5.52 9.38
N TYR A 7 19.91 5.69 8.05
CA TYR A 7 20.46 4.69 7.16
C TYR A 7 21.21 5.38 6.01
N GLY A 8 22.47 4.99 5.80
CA GLY A 8 23.34 5.70 4.85
C GLY A 8 23.52 7.17 5.29
N GLY A 9 23.34 8.08 4.36
CA GLY A 9 23.36 9.53 4.58
C GLY A 9 22.05 10.14 5.06
N ASP A 10 20.94 9.38 5.02
CA ASP A 10 19.60 9.89 5.18
C ASP A 10 18.91 9.45 6.49
N ARG A 11 17.82 10.15 6.83
CA ARG A 11 16.93 9.82 7.94
C ARG A 11 15.56 9.42 7.40
N TYR A 12 15.03 8.33 7.94
CA TYR A 12 13.71 7.79 7.58
C TYR A 12 12.77 7.78 8.78
N PRO A 13 11.49 8.11 8.61
CA PRO A 13 10.52 7.99 9.69
C PRO A 13 10.45 6.55 10.23
N LEU A 14 10.53 6.39 11.56
CA LEU A 14 10.52 5.08 12.20
C LEU A 14 9.25 4.29 11.84
N HIS A 15 8.10 4.92 11.89
CA HIS A 15 6.83 4.26 11.56
C HIS A 15 6.80 3.70 10.13
N GLN A 16 7.42 4.38 9.18
CA GLN A 16 7.57 3.88 7.82
C GLN A 16 8.46 2.63 7.79
N ALA A 17 9.54 2.62 8.55
CA ALA A 17 10.47 1.49 8.62
C ALA A 17 9.87 0.23 9.30
N ILE A 18 8.92 0.39 10.22
CA ILE A 18 8.24 -0.73 10.89
C ILE A 18 6.99 -1.22 10.18
N GLY A 19 6.67 -0.70 9.00
CA GLY A 19 5.55 -1.15 8.17
C GLY A 19 4.27 -0.31 8.25
N ASN A 20 4.27 0.81 8.97
CA ASN A 20 3.13 1.73 9.06
C ASN A 20 3.35 3.02 8.26
N ALA A 21 3.80 2.88 7.01
CA ALA A 21 3.96 4.02 6.11
C ALA A 21 2.63 4.69 5.75
N ALA A 22 1.54 3.92 5.77
CA ALA A 22 0.19 4.39 5.43
C ALA A 22 -0.24 5.64 6.23
N GLN A 23 0.18 5.77 7.50
CA GLN A 23 -0.18 6.93 8.31
C GLN A 23 0.24 8.29 7.70
N PHE A 24 1.28 8.29 6.86
CA PHE A 24 1.73 9.51 6.17
C PHE A 24 0.91 9.80 4.90
N ALA A 25 0.31 8.78 4.29
CA ALA A 25 -0.49 8.89 3.08
C ALA A 25 -1.98 9.13 3.37
N ILE A 26 -2.52 8.56 4.45
CA ILE A 26 -3.94 8.62 4.81
C ILE A 26 -4.51 10.05 4.83
N PRO A 27 -3.84 11.07 5.41
CA PRO A 27 -4.37 12.44 5.41
C PRO A 27 -4.64 12.98 4.00
N TYR A 28 -3.81 12.63 3.03
CA TYR A 28 -3.99 13.01 1.62
C TYR A 28 -5.04 12.14 0.93
N ALA A 29 -4.99 10.83 1.15
CA ALA A 29 -5.90 9.88 0.54
C ALA A 29 -7.38 10.15 0.92
N LYS A 30 -7.65 10.65 2.12
CA LYS A 30 -9.00 11.02 2.57
C LYS A 30 -9.70 12.06 1.68
N HIS A 31 -8.96 12.84 0.90
CA HIS A 31 -9.55 13.77 -0.05
C HIS A 31 -10.12 13.08 -1.28
N TYR A 32 -9.61 11.91 -1.63
CA TYR A 32 -9.90 11.20 -2.88
C TYR A 32 -10.64 9.88 -2.66
N CYS A 33 -10.25 9.11 -1.66
CA CYS A 33 -10.79 7.79 -1.36
C CYS A 33 -12.06 7.92 -0.51
N LYS A 34 -13.22 7.90 -1.16
CA LYS A 34 -14.54 8.04 -0.54
C LYS A 34 -15.49 6.96 -1.02
N GLY A 35 -16.39 6.51 -0.15
CA GLY A 35 -17.32 5.44 -0.43
C GLY A 35 -16.82 4.09 0.06
N ILE A 36 -17.10 3.02 -0.69
CA ILE A 36 -16.69 1.65 -0.37
C ILE A 36 -15.37 1.34 -1.06
N GLY A 37 -14.37 0.86 -0.32
CA GLY A 37 -13.09 0.54 -0.90
C GLY A 37 -12.23 -0.39 -0.06
N TYR A 38 -11.07 -0.73 -0.60
CA TYR A 38 -10.08 -1.60 0.02
C TYR A 38 -8.83 -0.84 0.46
N ASP A 39 -8.19 -1.34 1.52
CA ASP A 39 -6.79 -1.07 1.81
C ASP A 39 -6.01 -2.37 1.60
N VAL A 40 -5.18 -2.42 0.57
CA VAL A 40 -4.44 -3.61 0.18
C VAL A 40 -3.00 -3.52 0.66
N GLY A 41 -2.59 -4.48 1.49
CA GLY A 41 -1.25 -4.55 2.07
C GLY A 41 -1.10 -3.72 3.35
N CYS A 42 -2.15 -3.66 4.17
CA CYS A 42 -2.17 -2.84 5.38
C CYS A 42 -1.38 -3.44 6.56
N MET A 43 -0.95 -4.69 6.48
CA MET A 43 -0.21 -5.44 7.49
C MET A 43 -0.98 -5.69 8.80
N LYS A 44 -1.67 -4.67 9.33
CA LYS A 44 -2.52 -4.74 10.52
C LYS A 44 -3.83 -4.02 10.28
N LYS A 45 -4.94 -4.58 10.78
CA LYS A 45 -6.28 -3.99 10.59
C LYS A 45 -6.39 -2.58 11.20
N GLU A 46 -5.75 -2.35 12.34
CA GLU A 46 -5.73 -1.04 12.99
C GLU A 46 -4.91 0.04 12.26
N TRP A 47 -4.09 -0.36 11.28
CA TRP A 47 -3.32 0.57 10.44
C TRP A 47 -3.97 0.85 9.09
N SER A 48 -5.08 0.14 8.80
CA SER A 48 -5.77 0.29 7.53
C SER A 48 -6.40 1.67 7.35
N PHE A 49 -6.63 2.02 6.10
CA PHE A 49 -7.37 3.22 5.74
C PHE A 49 -8.76 3.19 6.41
N PRO A 50 -9.21 4.28 7.06
CA PRO A 50 -10.46 4.32 7.80
C PRO A 50 -11.66 3.86 6.97
N ASP A 51 -12.49 3.00 7.56
CA ASP A 51 -13.72 2.45 6.97
C ASP A 51 -13.52 1.62 5.68
N SER A 52 -12.28 1.25 5.36
CA SER A 52 -11.95 0.34 4.26
C SER A 52 -12.09 -1.13 4.65
N TYR A 53 -12.17 -1.99 3.64
CA TYR A 53 -11.95 -3.43 3.80
C TYR A 53 -10.46 -3.73 3.79
N PRO A 54 -9.86 -4.12 4.93
CA PRO A 54 -8.43 -4.41 5.01
C PRO A 54 -8.10 -5.75 4.36
N ILE A 55 -7.14 -5.74 3.44
CA ILE A 55 -6.66 -6.91 2.70
C ILE A 55 -5.17 -7.09 2.95
N ASP A 56 -4.78 -8.23 3.51
CA ASP A 56 -3.38 -8.57 3.73
C ASP A 56 -3.18 -10.08 3.84
N LEU A 57 -2.05 -10.58 3.38
CA LEU A 57 -1.64 -11.99 3.54
C LEU A 57 -1.46 -12.41 5.01
N ALA A 58 -1.27 -11.44 5.90
CA ALA A 58 -1.15 -11.71 7.34
C ALA A 58 -2.48 -12.10 8.00
N PHE A 59 -3.61 -11.99 7.30
CA PHE A 59 -4.93 -12.31 7.83
C PHE A 59 -5.36 -13.73 7.45
N ASP A 60 -6.14 -14.38 8.31
CA ASP A 60 -6.62 -15.76 8.13
C ASP A 60 -7.85 -15.87 7.22
N ASP A 61 -8.36 -14.76 6.69
CA ASP A 61 -9.57 -14.72 5.85
C ASP A 61 -9.37 -15.19 4.41
N GLY A 62 -8.13 -15.46 4.02
CA GLY A 62 -7.76 -15.96 2.69
C GLY A 62 -7.83 -14.92 1.57
N TYR A 63 -8.04 -13.65 1.89
CA TYR A 63 -8.00 -12.55 0.92
C TYR A 63 -6.60 -11.97 0.77
N HIS A 64 -6.26 -11.56 -0.44
CA HIS A 64 -4.95 -10.99 -0.78
C HIS A 64 -5.07 -10.08 -2.02
N ALA A 65 -3.95 -9.59 -2.52
CA ALA A 65 -3.91 -8.61 -3.61
C ALA A 65 -4.60 -9.03 -4.92
N LEU A 66 -4.81 -10.33 -5.14
CA LEU A 66 -5.52 -10.89 -6.32
C LEU A 66 -6.83 -11.61 -5.93
N LYS A 67 -7.34 -11.39 -4.73
CA LYS A 67 -8.58 -12.03 -4.27
C LYS A 67 -9.31 -11.14 -3.27
N PHE A 68 -10.28 -10.39 -3.75
CA PHE A 68 -11.10 -9.48 -2.95
C PHE A 68 -12.41 -10.14 -2.50
N PRO A 69 -12.96 -9.72 -1.33
CA PRO A 69 -14.16 -10.34 -0.75
C PRO A 69 -15.48 -9.90 -1.39
N LEU A 70 -15.55 -8.69 -1.96
CA LEU A 70 -16.80 -8.14 -2.50
C LEU A 70 -17.00 -8.57 -3.95
N GLU A 71 -18.24 -8.96 -4.30
CA GLU A 71 -18.62 -9.39 -5.66
C GLU A 71 -19.02 -8.22 -6.56
N PHE A 72 -18.74 -6.97 -6.14
CA PHE A 72 -19.04 -5.76 -6.91
C PHE A 72 -17.84 -4.83 -6.92
N GLN A 73 -17.78 -3.97 -7.94
CA GLN A 73 -16.75 -2.95 -8.06
C GLN A 73 -16.85 -1.91 -6.93
N VAL A 74 -15.71 -1.44 -6.45
CA VAL A 74 -15.60 -0.49 -5.35
C VAL A 74 -15.28 0.92 -5.83
N ASP A 75 -15.46 1.90 -4.95
CA ASP A 75 -15.23 3.31 -5.25
C ASP A 75 -13.73 3.67 -5.22
N TYR A 76 -12.94 2.98 -4.39
CA TYR A 76 -11.50 3.21 -4.31
C TYR A 76 -10.73 1.95 -3.90
N ILE A 77 -9.46 1.94 -4.28
CA ILE A 77 -8.43 1.04 -3.74
C ILE A 77 -7.29 1.92 -3.24
N PHE A 78 -6.99 1.82 -1.95
CA PHE A 78 -5.84 2.42 -1.31
C PHE A 78 -4.78 1.34 -1.09
N SER A 79 -3.52 1.65 -1.37
CA SER A 79 -2.41 0.75 -1.06
C SER A 79 -1.14 1.54 -0.74
N SER A 80 -0.51 1.17 0.36
CA SER A 80 0.72 1.80 0.83
C SER A 80 1.79 0.75 1.03
N HIS A 81 2.94 0.91 0.34
CA HIS A 81 4.08 0.02 0.46
C HIS A 81 3.71 -1.47 0.30
N CYS A 82 3.03 -1.82 -0.78
CA CYS A 82 2.59 -3.18 -1.09
C CYS A 82 3.14 -3.70 -2.42
N LEU A 83 2.98 -2.96 -3.51
CA LEU A 83 3.35 -3.42 -4.87
C LEU A 83 4.83 -3.74 -5.02
N GLU A 84 5.71 -3.09 -4.28
CA GLU A 84 7.15 -3.35 -4.28
C GLU A 84 7.51 -4.75 -3.77
N HIS A 85 6.61 -5.40 -3.04
CA HIS A 85 6.76 -6.77 -2.54
C HIS A 85 6.19 -7.84 -3.48
N ILE A 86 5.50 -7.47 -4.55
CA ILE A 86 4.76 -8.38 -5.42
C ILE A 86 5.49 -8.52 -6.75
N HIS A 87 5.85 -9.75 -7.13
CA HIS A 87 6.53 -10.02 -8.40
C HIS A 87 5.62 -9.72 -9.59
N GLU A 88 4.37 -10.18 -9.54
CA GLU A 88 3.35 -10.02 -10.57
C GLU A 88 2.57 -8.70 -10.42
N TRP A 89 3.24 -7.61 -10.12
CA TRP A 89 2.60 -6.33 -9.81
C TRP A 89 1.75 -5.76 -10.95
N VAL A 90 2.06 -6.09 -12.21
CA VAL A 90 1.26 -5.68 -13.36
C VAL A 90 -0.10 -6.37 -13.35
N ASP A 91 -0.12 -7.70 -13.17
CA ASP A 91 -1.36 -8.49 -13.09
C ASP A 91 -2.21 -8.02 -11.90
N VAL A 92 -1.56 -7.66 -10.80
CA VAL A 92 -2.21 -7.09 -9.62
C VAL A 92 -2.89 -5.76 -9.96
N LEU A 93 -2.21 -4.87 -10.68
CA LEU A 93 -2.81 -3.59 -11.09
C LEU A 93 -3.98 -3.77 -12.05
N GLU A 94 -3.90 -4.72 -12.99
CA GLU A 94 -5.02 -5.07 -13.88
C GLU A 94 -6.21 -5.59 -13.07
N TYR A 95 -5.98 -6.52 -12.13
CA TYR A 95 -7.02 -7.02 -11.24
C TYR A 95 -7.66 -5.91 -10.40
N TRP A 96 -6.86 -4.98 -9.86
CA TRP A 96 -7.39 -3.85 -9.10
C TRP A 96 -8.21 -2.91 -9.98
N TYR A 97 -7.74 -2.63 -11.19
CA TYR A 97 -8.48 -1.81 -12.16
C TYR A 97 -9.85 -2.41 -12.46
N ASP A 98 -9.93 -3.72 -12.68
CA ASP A 98 -11.20 -4.43 -12.97
C ASP A 98 -12.17 -4.40 -11.78
N ASN A 99 -11.66 -4.25 -10.56
CA ASN A 99 -12.47 -4.13 -9.35
C ASN A 99 -12.87 -2.69 -9.00
N LEU A 100 -12.41 -1.70 -9.75
CA LEU A 100 -12.82 -0.31 -9.58
C LEU A 100 -14.01 0.05 -10.46
N LYS A 101 -14.94 0.81 -9.89
CA LYS A 101 -16.00 1.47 -10.67
C LYS A 101 -15.40 2.46 -11.66
N VAL A 102 -16.13 2.74 -12.74
CA VAL A 102 -15.82 3.88 -13.62
C VAL A 102 -15.80 5.16 -12.78
N GLY A 103 -14.70 5.92 -12.87
CA GLY A 103 -14.47 7.11 -12.04
C GLY A 103 -13.95 6.79 -10.63
N GLY A 104 -13.71 5.52 -10.31
CA GLY A 104 -13.10 5.09 -9.06
C GLY A 104 -11.64 5.54 -8.93
N VAL A 105 -11.12 5.50 -7.72
CA VAL A 105 -9.78 6.00 -7.39
C VAL A 105 -8.84 4.86 -7.02
N LEU A 106 -7.70 4.78 -7.67
CA LEU A 106 -6.55 4.01 -7.24
C LEU A 106 -5.54 4.96 -6.58
N PHE A 107 -5.35 4.84 -5.27
CA PHE A 107 -4.39 5.65 -4.52
C PHE A 107 -3.21 4.78 -4.09
N LEU A 108 -2.03 5.07 -4.65
CA LEU A 108 -0.79 4.35 -4.36
C LEU A 108 0.20 5.24 -3.60
N TYR A 109 0.79 4.69 -2.55
CA TYR A 109 1.91 5.30 -1.84
C TYR A 109 3.08 4.31 -1.84
N LEU A 110 4.10 4.59 -2.65
CA LEU A 110 5.20 3.68 -2.92
C LEU A 110 6.55 4.32 -2.56
N PRO A 111 7.55 3.51 -2.14
CA PRO A 111 8.89 4.01 -1.92
C PRO A 111 9.52 4.43 -3.25
N HIS A 112 10.10 5.64 -3.27
CA HIS A 112 10.81 6.15 -4.45
C HIS A 112 12.21 5.54 -4.55
N TYR A 113 12.71 5.36 -5.77
CA TYR A 113 14.06 4.86 -6.08
C TYR A 113 15.18 5.57 -5.28
N ASN A 114 15.07 6.88 -5.05
CA ASN A 114 16.07 7.65 -4.32
C ASN A 114 16.13 7.32 -2.81
N GLN A 115 15.15 6.61 -2.28
CA GLN A 115 15.14 6.16 -0.88
C GLN A 115 15.97 4.88 -0.74
N GLU A 116 17.25 5.01 -0.43
CA GLU A 116 18.20 3.88 -0.38
C GLU A 116 17.77 2.74 0.52
N TYR A 117 17.16 3.05 1.65
CA TYR A 117 16.67 2.05 2.61
C TYR A 117 15.72 1.03 1.96
N TRP A 118 14.88 1.48 0.99
CA TRP A 118 13.84 0.66 0.37
C TRP A 118 14.28 -0.06 -0.90
N ARG A 119 15.50 0.14 -1.36
CA ARG A 119 16.02 -0.55 -2.55
C ARG A 119 16.15 -2.06 -2.31
N PRO A 120 15.86 -2.92 -3.30
CA PRO A 120 15.87 -4.38 -3.15
C PRO A 120 17.18 -4.96 -2.60
N TRP A 121 18.32 -4.37 -2.93
CA TRP A 121 19.62 -4.83 -2.43
C TRP A 121 19.88 -4.45 -0.96
N ASN A 122 19.16 -3.49 -0.42
CA ASN A 122 19.21 -3.09 0.99
C ASN A 122 18.07 -3.71 1.79
N ASN A 123 16.92 -3.95 1.15
CA ASN A 123 15.75 -4.56 1.75
C ASN A 123 15.24 -5.70 0.86
N ARG A 124 15.58 -6.94 1.23
CA ARG A 124 15.29 -8.14 0.42
C ARG A 124 13.80 -8.47 0.26
N LYS A 125 12.92 -7.82 1.02
CA LYS A 125 11.46 -7.95 0.86
C LYS A 125 10.92 -7.10 -0.29
N HIS A 126 11.68 -6.11 -0.75
CA HIS A 126 11.34 -5.27 -1.89
C HIS A 126 11.84 -5.91 -3.18
N LEU A 127 10.94 -6.27 -4.07
CA LEU A 127 11.24 -6.90 -5.36
C LEU A 127 11.28 -5.88 -6.50
N ASN A 128 10.52 -4.79 -6.37
CA ASN A 128 10.36 -3.77 -7.39
C ASN A 128 10.85 -2.41 -6.91
N ILE A 129 11.23 -1.57 -7.87
CA ILE A 129 11.61 -0.17 -7.66
C ILE A 129 10.76 0.68 -8.58
N PHE A 130 10.18 1.74 -8.03
CA PHE A 130 9.34 2.65 -8.79
C PHE A 130 9.96 4.04 -8.89
N THR A 131 9.79 4.65 -10.04
CA THR A 131 10.04 6.07 -10.31
C THR A 131 8.80 6.69 -10.89
N PRO A 132 8.58 8.00 -10.73
CA PRO A 132 7.50 8.69 -11.42
C PRO A 132 7.57 8.56 -12.93
#